data_321d798b1189ae54e201594b2cd70ade
#
_entry.id   321d798b1189ae54e201594b2cd70ade
#
_cell.length_a   1.000
_cell.length_b   1.000
_cell.length_c   1.000
_cell.angle_alpha   90.00
_cell.angle_beta   90.00
_cell.angle_gamma   90.00
#
_symmetry.space_group_name_H-M   'P 1'
#
loop_
_entity.id
_entity.type
_entity.pdbx_description
1 polymer ?
#
loop_
_entity_poly.entity_id
_entity_poly.type
_entity_poly.pdbx_seq_one_letter_code
_entity_poly.pdbx_strand_id
1 'polypeptide(L)'
;LKESNKGEVITLSIGGSETRTVILAALAMGADRAYIIKNDKLARLDSRATSKVIRAAVEKIGPYDLIIGGEMSLDSLSSQTIPRIAELLNLPQVTYVKEIKLYEGTLQAVRDLEDVDEIVEVDLPAAVAVVREINEPRIPSLMNIMKAKRKPIKEWEVADLGLSIEEIKALSSIEIQKIKTPKVNRKRIVIKADTVTESAAKLVKAIISEGVLES
;
A
#
# COMPACT_ATOMS: atom_id res chain seq x y z
N LEU A 1 -7.27 -13.82 6.94
CA LEU A 1 -7.57 -13.40 8.32
C LEU A 1 -9.07 -13.48 8.63
N LYS A 2 -9.93 -12.73 7.92
CA LYS A 2 -11.38 -12.72 8.14
C LYS A 2 -12.02 -14.11 8.11
N GLU A 3 -11.70 -14.92 7.10
CA GLU A 3 -12.30 -16.24 6.92
C GLU A 3 -11.96 -17.19 8.07
N SER A 4 -10.80 -17.04 8.67
CA SER A 4 -10.33 -17.83 9.81
C SER A 4 -10.83 -17.30 11.15
N ASN A 5 -11.06 -15.98 11.29
CA ASN A 5 -11.31 -15.33 12.57
C ASN A 5 -12.71 -14.68 12.68
N LYS A 6 -13.60 -14.87 11.71
CA LYS A 6 -14.97 -14.33 11.70
C LYS A 6 -15.07 -12.80 11.89
N GLY A 7 -14.07 -12.06 11.42
CA GLY A 7 -14.03 -10.61 11.54
C GLY A 7 -14.79 -9.86 10.45
N GLU A 8 -14.89 -8.55 10.58
CA GLU A 8 -15.33 -7.62 9.54
C GLU A 8 -14.12 -6.98 8.87
N VAL A 9 -14.14 -6.82 7.55
CA VAL A 9 -13.12 -6.10 6.80
C VAL A 9 -13.70 -4.82 6.22
N ILE A 10 -13.14 -3.69 6.65
CA ILE A 10 -13.51 -2.36 6.20
C ILE A 10 -12.39 -1.81 5.33
N THR A 11 -12.71 -1.29 4.15
CA THR A 11 -11.74 -0.58 3.31
C THR A 11 -11.93 0.92 3.44
N LEU A 12 -10.80 1.64 3.55
CA LEU A 12 -10.75 3.09 3.61
C LEU A 12 -9.78 3.60 2.55
N SER A 13 -10.23 4.55 1.74
CA SER A 13 -9.39 5.18 0.71
C SER A 13 -9.62 6.68 0.64
N ILE A 14 -8.59 7.42 0.28
CA ILE A 14 -8.66 8.85 -0.02
C ILE A 14 -8.43 9.02 -1.52
N GLY A 15 -9.26 9.78 -2.21
CA GLY A 15 -9.04 10.08 -3.61
C GLY A 15 -10.27 10.56 -4.36
N GLY A 16 -10.08 10.79 -5.65
CA GLY A 16 -11.11 11.27 -6.58
C GLY A 16 -12.00 10.16 -7.14
N SER A 17 -12.57 10.42 -8.32
CA SER A 17 -13.55 9.55 -8.99
C SER A 17 -13.07 8.11 -9.23
N GLU A 18 -11.78 7.95 -9.54
CA GLU A 18 -11.17 6.63 -9.81
C GLU A 18 -11.12 5.71 -8.59
N THR A 19 -11.14 6.26 -7.39
CA THR A 19 -11.08 5.52 -6.12
C THR A 19 -12.22 4.51 -6.00
N ARG A 20 -13.39 4.82 -6.53
CA ARG A 20 -14.55 3.93 -6.49
C ARG A 20 -14.29 2.59 -7.19
N THR A 21 -13.53 2.58 -8.27
CA THR A 21 -13.17 1.35 -9.00
C THR A 21 -12.28 0.45 -8.14
N VAL A 22 -11.28 1.03 -7.47
CA VAL A 22 -10.39 0.30 -6.56
C VAL A 22 -11.17 -0.29 -5.37
N ILE A 23 -12.06 0.49 -4.78
CA ILE A 23 -12.93 0.04 -3.68
C ILE A 23 -13.83 -1.11 -4.09
N LEU A 24 -14.44 -1.06 -5.28
CA LEU A 24 -15.27 -2.16 -5.78
C LEU A 24 -14.46 -3.45 -5.97
N ALA A 25 -13.20 -3.36 -6.38
CA ALA A 25 -12.31 -4.53 -6.45
C ALA A 25 -12.06 -5.13 -5.06
N ALA A 26 -11.76 -4.31 -4.05
CA ALA A 26 -11.57 -4.77 -2.67
C ALA A 26 -12.85 -5.41 -2.09
N LEU A 27 -14.01 -4.82 -2.33
CA LEU A 27 -15.31 -5.38 -1.94
C LEU A 27 -15.60 -6.72 -2.64
N ALA A 28 -15.19 -6.87 -3.91
CA ALA A 28 -15.34 -8.13 -4.66
C ALA A 28 -14.39 -9.23 -4.15
N MET A 29 -13.23 -8.85 -3.62
CA MET A 29 -12.27 -9.77 -3.00
C MET A 29 -12.67 -10.21 -1.58
N GLY A 30 -13.68 -9.57 -0.97
CA GLY A 30 -14.22 -10.05 0.31
C GLY A 30 -14.41 -9.01 1.41
N ALA A 31 -14.00 -7.75 1.20
CA ALA A 31 -14.31 -6.69 2.16
C ALA A 31 -15.84 -6.50 2.31
N ASP A 32 -16.29 -6.05 3.48
CA ASP A 32 -17.71 -5.99 3.84
C ASP A 32 -18.34 -4.64 3.50
N ARG A 33 -17.64 -3.57 3.82
CA ARG A 33 -18.05 -2.19 3.56
C ARG A 33 -16.85 -1.31 3.27
N ALA A 34 -17.13 -0.13 2.77
CA ALA A 34 -16.07 0.79 2.36
C ALA A 34 -16.38 2.24 2.75
N TYR A 35 -15.30 2.99 2.93
CA TYR A 35 -15.32 4.44 3.09
C TYR A 35 -14.40 5.08 2.07
N ILE A 36 -14.86 6.15 1.44
CA ILE A 36 -14.10 6.97 0.52
C ILE A 36 -14.08 8.40 1.06
N ILE A 37 -12.90 8.93 1.29
CA ILE A 37 -12.74 10.35 1.58
C ILE A 37 -12.49 11.04 0.25
N LYS A 38 -13.52 11.74 -0.23
CA LYS A 38 -13.48 12.46 -1.50
C LYS A 38 -12.76 13.78 -1.32
N ASN A 39 -11.71 13.96 -2.02
CA ASN A 39 -11.20 15.29 -2.30
C ASN A 39 -10.05 15.23 -3.33
N ASP A 40 -10.31 15.65 -4.54
CA ASP A 40 -9.30 15.75 -5.59
C ASP A 40 -8.13 16.66 -5.22
N LYS A 41 -8.37 17.62 -4.32
CA LYS A 41 -7.33 18.52 -3.81
C LYS A 41 -6.37 17.83 -2.83
N LEU A 42 -6.73 16.68 -2.29
CA LEU A 42 -5.87 15.87 -1.39
C LEU A 42 -4.95 14.90 -2.16
N ALA A 43 -5.15 14.69 -3.45
CA ALA A 43 -4.41 13.72 -4.27
C ALA A 43 -2.90 13.99 -4.36
N ARG A 44 -2.41 15.12 -3.83
CA ARG A 44 -0.99 15.51 -3.85
C ARG A 44 -0.41 15.77 -2.46
N LEU A 45 -1.06 15.27 -1.44
CA LEU A 45 -0.55 15.40 -0.07
C LEU A 45 0.57 14.39 0.19
N ASP A 46 1.52 14.80 1.02
CA ASP A 46 2.53 13.88 1.54
C ASP A 46 1.94 12.89 2.58
N SER A 47 2.75 11.95 3.04
CA SER A 47 2.35 10.94 4.02
C SER A 47 1.93 11.55 5.36
N ARG A 48 2.47 12.72 5.74
CA ARG A 48 2.13 13.41 7.00
C ARG A 48 0.70 13.95 6.98
N ALA A 49 0.35 14.65 5.92
CA ALA A 49 -1.00 15.19 5.76
C ALA A 49 -2.03 14.06 5.53
N THR A 50 -1.68 13.06 4.70
CA THR A 50 -2.51 11.88 4.42
C THR A 50 -2.82 11.10 5.68
N SER A 51 -1.83 10.82 6.54
CA SER A 51 -2.04 10.06 7.78
C SER A 51 -2.93 10.78 8.77
N LYS A 52 -2.92 12.12 8.82
CA LYS A 52 -3.83 12.90 9.65
C LYS A 52 -5.30 12.73 9.24
N VAL A 53 -5.56 12.71 7.92
CA VAL A 53 -6.90 12.49 7.38
C VAL A 53 -7.36 11.06 7.65
N ILE A 54 -6.49 10.07 7.42
CA ILE A 54 -6.81 8.65 7.70
C ILE A 54 -7.07 8.43 9.18
N ARG A 55 -6.25 9.00 10.06
CA ARG A 55 -6.49 8.93 11.53
C ARG A 55 -7.89 9.40 11.89
N ALA A 56 -8.30 10.59 11.45
CA ALA A 56 -9.62 11.13 11.74
C ALA A 56 -10.76 10.25 11.20
N ALA A 57 -10.57 9.66 10.03
CA ALA A 57 -11.53 8.73 9.45
C ALA A 57 -11.62 7.42 10.24
N VAL A 58 -10.49 6.85 10.66
CA VAL A 58 -10.44 5.62 11.48
C VAL A 58 -11.15 5.85 12.81
N GLU A 59 -10.89 6.95 13.48
CA GLU A 59 -11.59 7.31 14.74
C GLU A 59 -13.12 7.45 14.54
N LYS A 60 -13.54 8.02 13.41
CA LYS A 60 -14.96 8.18 13.08
C LYS A 60 -15.64 6.85 12.68
N ILE A 61 -14.92 5.92 12.08
CA ILE A 61 -15.42 4.60 11.75
C ILE A 61 -15.76 3.81 13.00
N GLY A 62 -14.95 3.94 14.02
CA GLY A 62 -15.15 3.32 15.33
C GLY A 62 -14.17 2.16 15.59
N PRO A 63 -14.52 1.23 16.50
CA PRO A 63 -13.58 0.26 17.01
C PRO A 63 -12.98 -0.63 15.92
N TYR A 64 -11.70 -0.96 16.08
CA TYR A 64 -10.92 -1.81 15.19
C TYR A 64 -9.89 -2.59 16.01
N ASP A 65 -9.53 -3.77 15.56
CA ASP A 65 -8.50 -4.59 16.17
C ASP A 65 -7.18 -4.49 15.38
N LEU A 66 -7.27 -4.29 14.04
CA LEU A 66 -6.10 -4.28 13.18
C LEU A 66 -6.24 -3.29 12.03
N ILE A 67 -5.23 -2.45 11.84
CA ILE A 67 -5.08 -1.59 10.68
C ILE A 67 -4.04 -2.22 9.74
N ILE A 68 -4.42 -2.47 8.50
CA ILE A 68 -3.52 -3.05 7.48
C ILE A 68 -3.37 -2.06 6.33
N GLY A 69 -2.15 -1.77 5.95
CA GLY A 69 -1.84 -0.99 4.75
C GLY A 69 -0.63 -1.55 4.02
N GLY A 70 -0.46 -1.17 2.76
CA GLY A 70 0.75 -1.50 2.02
C GLY A 70 1.98 -0.80 2.59
N GLU A 71 3.15 -1.44 2.49
CA GLU A 71 4.42 -0.89 2.97
C GLU A 71 4.74 0.44 2.27
N MET A 72 4.62 0.49 0.96
CA MET A 72 4.89 1.70 0.19
C MET A 72 4.10 1.73 -1.12
N SER A 73 3.90 2.95 -1.64
CA SER A 73 3.38 3.16 -2.99
C SER A 73 4.53 3.26 -3.99
N LEU A 74 4.29 2.86 -5.25
CA LEU A 74 5.30 2.88 -6.31
C LEU A 74 5.70 4.30 -6.75
N ASP A 75 4.88 5.30 -6.47
CA ASP A 75 5.12 6.69 -6.87
C ASP A 75 5.96 7.48 -5.87
N SER A 76 5.74 7.30 -4.57
CA SER A 76 6.44 8.06 -3.53
C SER A 76 7.52 7.28 -2.80
N LEU A 77 7.43 5.94 -2.74
CA LEU A 77 8.36 5.03 -2.06
C LEU A 77 8.71 5.48 -0.62
N SER A 78 7.75 6.12 0.06
CA SER A 78 8.03 6.77 1.36
C SER A 78 8.00 5.84 2.55
N SER A 79 7.26 4.72 2.49
CA SER A 79 7.05 3.74 3.58
C SER A 79 6.61 4.36 4.92
N GLN A 80 6.01 5.56 4.91
CA GLN A 80 5.74 6.32 6.12
C GLN A 80 4.27 6.37 6.53
N THR A 81 3.35 6.00 5.63
CA THR A 81 1.91 6.24 5.87
C THR A 81 1.40 5.43 7.06
N ILE A 82 1.65 4.13 7.10
CA ILE A 82 1.20 3.26 8.20
C ILE A 82 1.92 3.58 9.51
N PRO A 83 3.25 3.75 9.57
CA PRO A 83 3.93 4.19 10.77
C PRO A 83 3.38 5.50 11.37
N ARG A 84 3.07 6.48 10.51
CA ARG A 84 2.49 7.75 10.96
C ARG A 84 1.06 7.59 11.48
N ILE A 85 0.25 6.71 10.89
CA ILE A 85 -1.10 6.41 11.36
C ILE A 85 -1.02 5.74 12.73
N ALA A 86 -0.14 4.75 12.88
CA ALA A 86 0.08 4.06 14.14
C ALA A 86 0.47 5.01 15.28
N GLU A 87 1.44 5.89 15.03
CA GLU A 87 1.86 6.92 15.98
C GLU A 87 0.70 7.86 16.37
N LEU A 88 -0.05 8.36 15.38
CA LEU A 88 -1.19 9.25 15.62
C LEU A 88 -2.33 8.60 16.38
N LEU A 89 -2.46 7.28 16.34
CA LEU A 89 -3.46 6.48 17.04
C LEU A 89 -2.91 5.82 18.32
N ASN A 90 -1.63 6.04 18.63
CA ASN A 90 -0.91 5.42 19.75
C ASN A 90 -1.02 3.89 19.75
N LEU A 91 -0.74 3.29 18.58
CA LEU A 91 -0.79 1.85 18.35
C LEU A 91 0.63 1.27 18.19
N PRO A 92 0.85 0.03 18.69
CA PRO A 92 2.00 -0.75 18.26
C PRO A 92 1.95 -0.98 16.75
N GLN A 93 3.14 -1.06 16.12
CA GLN A 93 3.22 -1.23 14.67
C GLN A 93 4.29 -2.23 14.26
N VAL A 94 4.04 -2.90 13.13
CA VAL A 94 5.02 -3.76 12.47
C VAL A 94 5.06 -3.45 10.98
N THR A 95 6.25 -3.22 10.44
CA THR A 95 6.50 -2.92 9.03
C THR A 95 7.19 -4.07 8.31
N TYR A 96 7.21 -4.05 6.98
CA TYR A 96 7.81 -5.10 6.13
C TYR A 96 7.22 -6.49 6.37
N VAL A 97 5.91 -6.55 6.64
CA VAL A 97 5.25 -7.80 7.05
C VAL A 97 4.92 -8.66 5.83
N LYS A 98 5.46 -9.89 5.79
CA LYS A 98 5.18 -10.89 4.76
C LYS A 98 4.31 -12.07 5.23
N GLU A 99 4.11 -12.23 6.52
CA GLU A 99 3.21 -13.25 7.08
C GLU A 99 2.57 -12.72 8.36
N ILE A 100 1.28 -13.04 8.55
CA ILE A 100 0.51 -12.65 9.74
C ILE A 100 -0.23 -13.87 10.27
N LYS A 101 -0.10 -14.10 11.58
CA LYS A 101 -0.92 -15.04 12.35
C LYS A 101 -1.59 -14.29 13.49
N LEU A 102 -2.91 -14.52 13.65
CA LEU A 102 -3.66 -13.97 14.77
C LEU A 102 -3.88 -15.04 15.84
N TYR A 103 -3.62 -14.66 17.06
CA TYR A 103 -3.95 -15.41 18.27
C TYR A 103 -4.94 -14.59 19.08
N GLU A 104 -5.43 -15.15 20.19
CA GLU A 104 -6.34 -14.43 21.08
C GLU A 104 -5.62 -13.21 21.68
N GLY A 105 -6.01 -12.01 21.22
CA GLY A 105 -5.47 -10.74 21.72
C GLY A 105 -4.11 -10.30 21.17
N THR A 106 -3.41 -11.17 20.39
CA THR A 106 -2.07 -10.87 19.87
C THR A 106 -1.96 -11.15 18.37
N LEU A 107 -1.03 -10.46 17.73
CA LEU A 107 -0.63 -10.67 16.34
C LEU A 107 0.84 -11.07 16.30
N GLN A 108 1.14 -12.19 15.65
CA GLN A 108 2.49 -12.56 15.28
C GLN A 108 2.71 -12.21 13.80
N ALA A 109 3.75 -11.45 13.50
CA ALA A 109 4.13 -11.04 12.17
C ALA A 109 5.55 -11.52 11.84
N VAL A 110 5.75 -11.97 10.60
CA VAL A 110 7.09 -12.20 10.05
C VAL A 110 7.45 -11.00 9.19
N ARG A 111 8.50 -10.31 9.55
CA ARG A 111 9.07 -9.19 8.79
C ARG A 111 10.12 -9.69 7.82
N ASP A 112 10.08 -9.18 6.60
CA ASP A 112 11.10 -9.41 5.58
C ASP A 112 12.14 -8.29 5.62
N LEU A 113 13.25 -8.55 6.25
CA LEU A 113 14.39 -7.64 6.29
C LEU A 113 15.50 -8.20 5.38
N GLU A 114 16.34 -7.32 4.85
CA GLU A 114 17.31 -7.63 3.78
C GLU A 114 18.02 -8.97 3.92
N ASP A 115 18.54 -9.29 5.11
CA ASP A 115 19.32 -10.51 5.37
C ASP A 115 18.64 -11.52 6.32
N VAL A 116 17.53 -11.13 6.95
CA VAL A 116 16.88 -11.95 7.98
C VAL A 116 15.37 -11.81 7.98
N ASP A 117 14.70 -12.87 8.38
CA ASP A 117 13.30 -12.85 8.77
C ASP A 117 13.20 -12.63 10.28
N GLU A 118 12.48 -11.59 10.68
CA GLU A 118 12.25 -11.30 12.09
C GLU A 118 10.81 -11.66 12.46
N ILE A 119 10.65 -12.45 13.51
CA ILE A 119 9.33 -12.76 14.07
C ILE A 119 9.05 -11.79 15.22
N VAL A 120 7.95 -11.05 15.09
CA VAL A 120 7.53 -10.04 16.07
C VAL A 120 6.13 -10.39 16.58
N GLU A 121 5.91 -10.25 17.87
CA GLU A 121 4.59 -10.36 18.50
C GLU A 121 4.18 -9.00 19.05
N VAL A 122 2.93 -8.62 18.80
CA VAL A 122 2.36 -7.36 19.30
C VAL A 122 0.94 -7.59 19.78
N ASP A 123 0.55 -6.84 20.82
CA ASP A 123 -0.82 -6.84 21.31
C ASP A 123 -1.76 -6.07 20.36
N LEU A 124 -3.00 -6.53 20.27
CA LEU A 124 -4.05 -5.81 19.55
C LEU A 124 -4.72 -4.76 20.46
N PRO A 125 -5.16 -3.62 19.94
CA PRO A 125 -5.14 -3.23 18.52
C PRO A 125 -3.75 -2.82 18.02
N ALA A 126 -3.44 -3.14 16.76
CA ALA A 126 -2.15 -2.88 16.14
C ALA A 126 -2.28 -2.35 14.71
N ALA A 127 -1.18 -1.83 14.16
CA ALA A 127 -1.07 -1.43 12.76
C ALA A 127 0.07 -2.20 12.06
N VAL A 128 -0.18 -2.69 10.85
CA VAL A 128 0.83 -3.40 10.06
C VAL A 128 0.96 -2.84 8.66
N ALA A 129 2.20 -2.71 8.20
CA ALA A 129 2.53 -2.38 6.83
C ALA A 129 3.04 -3.65 6.12
N VAL A 130 2.28 -4.12 5.12
CA VAL A 130 2.53 -5.40 4.46
C VAL A 130 3.28 -5.21 3.15
N VAL A 131 4.23 -6.10 2.89
CA VAL A 131 4.93 -6.18 1.60
C VAL A 131 4.11 -6.98 0.58
N ARG A 132 4.55 -6.95 -0.68
CA ARG A 132 3.85 -7.62 -1.78
C ARG A 132 3.74 -9.14 -1.56
N GLU A 133 4.72 -9.72 -0.91
CA GLU A 133 4.89 -11.15 -0.65
C GLU A 133 3.92 -11.70 0.39
N ILE A 134 3.11 -10.85 1.04
CA ILE A 134 2.10 -11.25 2.04
C ILE A 134 1.11 -12.30 1.51
N ASN A 135 0.71 -12.19 0.26
CA ASN A 135 -0.10 -13.17 -0.46
C ASN A 135 -0.29 -12.80 -1.94
N GLU A 136 -0.71 -13.77 -2.74
CA GLU A 136 -1.26 -13.50 -4.07
C GLU A 136 -2.73 -13.08 -3.96
N PRO A 137 -3.12 -11.90 -4.52
CA PRO A 137 -4.50 -11.45 -4.51
C PRO A 137 -5.40 -12.42 -5.27
N ARG A 138 -6.52 -12.82 -4.67
CA ARG A 138 -7.53 -13.64 -5.34
C ARG A 138 -8.19 -12.89 -6.48
N ILE A 139 -8.48 -13.60 -7.57
CA ILE A 139 -9.28 -13.05 -8.68
C ILE A 139 -10.77 -13.22 -8.32
N PRO A 140 -11.54 -12.13 -8.20
CA PRO A 140 -12.95 -12.24 -7.85
C PRO A 140 -13.76 -12.86 -9.01
N SER A 141 -14.73 -13.73 -8.67
CA SER A 141 -15.70 -14.25 -9.63
C SER A 141 -16.65 -13.16 -10.11
N LEU A 142 -17.28 -13.35 -11.28
CA LEU A 142 -18.32 -12.44 -11.79
C LEU A 142 -19.43 -12.22 -10.77
N MET A 143 -19.83 -13.28 -10.05
CA MET A 143 -20.85 -13.19 -9.00
C MET A 143 -20.39 -12.27 -7.86
N ASN A 144 -19.13 -12.35 -7.44
CA ASN A 144 -18.59 -11.50 -6.39
C ASN A 144 -18.50 -10.04 -6.84
N ILE A 145 -18.15 -9.78 -8.10
CA ILE A 145 -18.16 -8.44 -8.69
C ILE A 145 -19.59 -7.85 -8.67
N MET A 146 -20.60 -8.65 -9.03
CA MET A 146 -21.99 -8.21 -8.97
C MET A 146 -22.46 -7.94 -7.54
N LYS A 147 -22.10 -8.79 -6.58
CA LYS A 147 -22.40 -8.58 -5.16
C LYS A 147 -21.72 -7.33 -4.60
N ALA A 148 -20.47 -7.05 -4.99
CA ALA A 148 -19.72 -5.90 -4.53
C ALA A 148 -20.44 -4.57 -4.81
N LYS A 149 -21.12 -4.45 -5.95
CA LYS A 149 -21.90 -3.25 -6.32
C LYS A 149 -23.06 -2.93 -5.35
N ARG A 150 -23.48 -3.91 -4.55
CA ARG A 150 -24.58 -3.78 -3.57
C ARG A 150 -24.08 -3.58 -2.14
N LYS A 151 -22.76 -3.71 -1.90
CA LYS A 151 -22.19 -3.51 -0.57
C LYS A 151 -22.16 -2.02 -0.19
N PRO A 152 -22.23 -1.69 1.11
CA PRO A 152 -22.24 -0.31 1.57
C PRO A 152 -20.92 0.40 1.23
N ILE A 153 -21.05 1.54 0.57
CA ILE A 153 -19.94 2.49 0.35
C ILE A 153 -20.38 3.83 0.89
N LYS A 154 -19.72 4.32 1.94
CA LYS A 154 -19.91 5.68 2.45
C LYS A 154 -18.87 6.61 1.86
N GLU A 155 -19.30 7.79 1.49
CA GLU A 155 -18.43 8.84 0.96
C GLU A 155 -18.44 10.02 1.93
N TRP A 156 -17.26 10.49 2.28
CA TRP A 156 -17.06 11.62 3.17
C TRP A 156 -16.21 12.70 2.50
N GLU A 157 -16.53 13.94 2.80
CA GLU A 157 -15.62 15.06 2.56
C GLU A 157 -14.70 15.24 3.78
N VAL A 158 -13.61 16.00 3.60
CA VAL A 158 -12.67 16.29 4.72
C VAL A 158 -13.38 16.99 5.87
N ALA A 159 -14.33 17.87 5.56
CA ALA A 159 -15.16 18.57 6.56
C ALA A 159 -16.00 17.63 7.42
N ASP A 160 -16.45 16.49 6.88
CA ASP A 160 -17.18 15.47 7.64
C ASP A 160 -16.33 14.81 8.72
N LEU A 161 -15.01 14.94 8.62
CA LEU A 161 -14.03 14.45 9.60
C LEU A 161 -13.64 15.52 10.65
N GLY A 162 -14.27 16.70 10.60
CA GLY A 162 -13.92 17.82 11.47
C GLY A 162 -12.59 18.48 11.11
N LEU A 163 -12.11 18.33 9.88
CA LEU A 163 -10.85 18.88 9.40
C LEU A 163 -11.11 19.92 8.30
N SER A 164 -10.25 20.94 8.19
CA SER A 164 -10.25 21.88 7.08
C SER A 164 -9.20 21.48 6.03
N ILE A 165 -9.49 21.80 4.76
CA ILE A 165 -8.54 21.52 3.66
C ILE A 165 -7.28 22.37 3.82
N GLU A 166 -7.42 23.60 4.31
CA GLU A 166 -6.33 24.54 4.55
C GLU A 166 -5.36 24.01 5.59
N GLU A 167 -5.89 23.52 6.74
CA GLU A 167 -5.09 22.90 7.80
C GLU A 167 -4.34 21.67 7.28
N ILE A 168 -5.01 20.80 6.52
CA ILE A 168 -4.38 19.60 5.97
C ILE A 168 -3.28 19.95 4.97
N LYS A 169 -3.49 20.94 4.11
CA LYS A 169 -2.46 21.41 3.17
C LYS A 169 -1.26 22.04 3.88
N ALA A 170 -1.49 22.77 4.97
CA ALA A 170 -0.43 23.39 5.77
C ALA A 170 0.46 22.32 6.47
N LEU A 171 -0.06 21.11 6.69
CA LEU A 171 0.71 20.00 7.25
C LEU A 171 1.65 19.34 6.23
N SER A 172 1.37 19.47 4.94
CA SER A 172 2.24 18.90 3.90
C SER A 172 3.57 19.66 3.87
N SER A 173 4.67 18.92 4.04
CA SER A 173 6.03 19.47 4.06
C SER A 173 6.74 19.32 2.71
N ILE A 174 6.11 18.64 1.74
CA ILE A 174 6.67 18.34 0.43
C ILE A 174 5.83 19.00 -0.64
N GLU A 175 6.46 19.77 -1.51
CA GLU A 175 5.86 20.35 -2.70
C GLU A 175 6.45 19.70 -3.96
N ILE A 176 5.60 19.12 -4.80
CA ILE A 176 6.03 18.53 -6.07
C ILE A 176 6.25 19.63 -7.09
N GLN A 177 7.52 20.00 -7.32
CA GLN A 177 7.91 21.05 -8.26
C GLN A 177 7.73 20.61 -9.72
N LYS A 178 8.03 19.36 -10.04
CA LYS A 178 7.96 18.86 -11.40
C LYS A 178 7.90 17.33 -11.48
N ILE A 179 7.02 16.84 -12.36
CA ILE A 179 6.97 15.42 -12.74
C ILE A 179 7.42 15.31 -14.19
N LYS A 180 8.39 14.42 -14.46
CA LYS A 180 8.89 14.14 -15.80
C LYS A 180 8.90 12.65 -16.06
N THR A 181 8.47 12.24 -17.24
CA THR A 181 8.71 10.88 -17.71
C THR A 181 10.18 10.71 -18.08
N PRO A 182 10.91 9.74 -17.51
CA PRO A 182 12.30 9.50 -17.88
C PRO A 182 12.39 9.08 -19.36
N LYS A 183 13.23 9.75 -20.13
CA LYS A 183 13.55 9.32 -21.49
C LYS A 183 14.66 8.28 -21.40
N VAL A 184 14.31 7.03 -21.48
CA VAL A 184 15.28 5.93 -21.49
C VAL A 184 15.61 5.58 -22.95
N ASN A 185 16.78 5.98 -23.42
CA ASN A 185 17.31 5.56 -24.69
C ASN A 185 18.03 4.22 -24.54
N ARG A 186 17.30 3.14 -24.77
CA ARG A 186 17.89 1.78 -24.80
C ARG A 186 18.55 1.54 -26.15
N LYS A 187 19.83 1.15 -26.17
CA LYS A 187 20.57 0.82 -27.41
C LYS A 187 19.98 -0.39 -28.14
N ARG A 188 19.20 -1.24 -27.46
CA ARG A 188 18.54 -2.44 -28.00
C ARG A 188 19.48 -3.34 -28.80
N ILE A 189 20.71 -3.54 -28.31
CA ILE A 189 21.70 -4.40 -28.93
C ILE A 189 21.21 -5.84 -28.81
N VAL A 190 21.06 -6.51 -29.95
CA VAL A 190 20.70 -7.93 -30.01
C VAL A 190 21.98 -8.72 -30.27
N ILE A 191 22.37 -9.53 -29.29
CA ILE A 191 23.55 -10.39 -29.39
C ILE A 191 23.13 -11.76 -29.95
N LYS A 192 23.72 -12.14 -31.09
CA LYS A 192 23.50 -13.44 -31.72
C LYS A 192 24.85 -14.15 -31.90
N ALA A 193 24.87 -15.44 -31.64
CA ALA A 193 25.97 -16.34 -31.92
C ALA A 193 25.42 -17.75 -32.24
N ASP A 194 26.26 -18.63 -32.75
CA ASP A 194 25.86 -19.97 -33.15
C ASP A 194 25.61 -20.89 -31.97
N THR A 195 26.24 -20.59 -30.82
CA THR A 195 26.08 -21.34 -29.60
C THR A 195 25.66 -20.44 -28.42
N VAL A 196 25.01 -21.04 -27.39
CA VAL A 196 24.64 -20.36 -26.16
C VAL A 196 25.85 -19.80 -25.42
N THR A 197 26.95 -20.60 -25.39
CA THR A 197 28.21 -20.22 -24.76
C THR A 197 28.84 -18.97 -25.40
N GLU A 198 28.86 -18.91 -26.76
CA GLU A 198 29.35 -17.74 -27.49
C GLU A 198 28.44 -16.51 -27.26
N SER A 199 27.12 -16.72 -27.25
CA SER A 199 26.17 -15.64 -26.95
C SER A 199 26.41 -15.06 -25.57
N ALA A 200 26.60 -15.91 -24.56
CA ALA A 200 26.91 -15.49 -23.20
C ALA A 200 28.24 -14.73 -23.13
N ALA A 201 29.30 -15.23 -23.76
CA ALA A 201 30.60 -14.55 -23.79
C ALA A 201 30.54 -13.17 -24.48
N LYS A 202 29.81 -13.06 -25.59
CA LYS A 202 29.58 -11.77 -26.28
C LYS A 202 28.77 -10.81 -25.40
N LEU A 203 27.75 -11.31 -24.67
CA LEU A 203 26.96 -10.50 -23.74
C LEU A 203 27.82 -9.93 -22.63
N VAL A 204 28.63 -10.75 -21.96
CA VAL A 204 29.55 -10.32 -20.90
C VAL A 204 30.50 -9.23 -21.41
N LYS A 205 31.11 -9.46 -22.58
CA LYS A 205 32.00 -8.45 -23.19
C LYS A 205 31.28 -7.13 -23.47
N ALA A 206 30.05 -7.18 -23.98
CA ALA A 206 29.26 -5.99 -24.25
C ALA A 206 28.92 -5.23 -22.96
N ILE A 207 28.53 -5.93 -21.89
CA ILE A 207 28.22 -5.33 -20.59
C ILE A 207 29.47 -4.63 -19.98
N ILE A 208 30.62 -5.28 -20.05
CA ILE A 208 31.90 -4.70 -19.58
C ILE A 208 32.25 -3.47 -20.42
N SER A 209 32.15 -3.56 -21.75
CA SER A 209 32.48 -2.43 -22.63
C SER A 209 31.58 -1.21 -22.46
N GLU A 210 30.34 -1.41 -21.97
CA GLU A 210 29.41 -0.34 -21.61
C GLU A 210 29.66 0.25 -20.20
N GLY A 211 30.62 -0.27 -19.43
CA GLY A 211 30.95 0.19 -18.09
C GLY A 211 29.89 -0.12 -17.03
N VAL A 212 29.06 -1.15 -17.27
CA VAL A 212 28.02 -1.57 -16.34
C VAL A 212 28.58 -2.47 -15.22
N LEU A 213 29.66 -3.21 -15.53
CA LEU A 213 30.41 -4.00 -14.56
C LEU A 213 31.85 -3.50 -14.55
N GLU A 214 32.34 -3.25 -13.34
CA GLU A 214 33.79 -3.06 -13.15
C GLU A 214 34.51 -4.39 -13.37
N SER A 215 35.63 -4.37 -14.07
CA SER A 215 36.45 -5.53 -14.42
C SER A 215 37.18 -6.10 -13.20
#